data_9c77bbf38a714f20ec9f8bbe2167c1e1
#
_entry.id   9c77bbf38a714f20ec9f8bbe2167c1e1
#
_cell.length_a   1.000
_cell.length_b   1.000
_cell.length_c   1.000
_cell.angle_alpha   90.00
_cell.angle_beta   90.00
_cell.angle_gamma   90.00
#
_symmetry.space_group_name_H-M   'P 1'
#
loop_
_entity.id
_entity.type
_entity.pdbx_description
1 polymer ?
#
loop_
_entity_poly.entity_id
_entity_poly.type
_entity_poly.pdbx_seq_one_letter_code
_entity_poly.pdbx_strand_id
1 'polypeptide(L)'
;MQRKASAVWKGGLKDGKGTVSSASGILSNTPYSFSTRFENAPGTNPEELIAAAHAACFSMALSAQLSGANLTPESISTSATLTMEKLDAGWTITAVHLDVAARVPKADQAAFNTAAENAKSGCPVSKVLKAQITMNARLEK
;
A
#
# COMPACT_ATOMS: atom_id res chain seq x y z
N MET A 1 -20.37 -1.08 2.00
CA MET A 1 -19.42 -2.20 2.29
C MET A 1 -18.60 -1.82 3.51
N GLN A 2 -18.45 -2.72 4.49
CA GLN A 2 -17.65 -2.52 5.70
C GLN A 2 -16.58 -3.61 5.80
N ARG A 3 -15.41 -3.27 6.32
CA ARG A 3 -14.34 -4.22 6.66
C ARG A 3 -13.91 -3.95 8.10
N LYS A 4 -13.53 -5.00 8.82
CA LYS A 4 -13.26 -4.92 10.25
C LYS A 4 -11.92 -5.57 10.58
N ALA A 5 -11.15 -4.87 11.39
CA ALA A 5 -9.94 -5.38 12.03
C ALA A 5 -9.89 -4.89 13.48
N SER A 6 -9.07 -5.51 14.29
CA SER A 6 -8.91 -5.18 15.70
C SER A 6 -7.45 -5.33 16.12
N ALA A 7 -7.06 -4.61 17.16
CA ALA A 7 -5.74 -4.73 17.76
C ALA A 7 -5.86 -4.71 19.28
N VAL A 8 -4.93 -5.38 19.94
CA VAL A 8 -4.76 -5.35 21.40
C VAL A 8 -3.33 -4.94 21.68
N TRP A 9 -3.12 -4.01 22.60
CA TRP A 9 -1.82 -3.63 23.12
C TRP A 9 -1.78 -3.79 24.64
N LYS A 10 -0.67 -4.33 25.16
CA LYS A 10 -0.46 -4.53 26.60
C LYS A 10 0.91 -4.00 27.00
N GLY A 11 0.96 -3.20 28.06
CA GLY A 11 2.19 -2.63 28.59
C GLY A 11 2.54 -1.24 28.05
N GLY A 12 3.71 -0.75 28.38
CA GLY A 12 4.25 0.53 27.92
C GLY A 12 4.63 0.52 26.44
N LEU A 13 5.00 1.68 25.91
CA LEU A 13 5.33 1.80 24.49
C LEU A 13 6.53 0.94 24.08
N LYS A 14 7.61 0.96 24.87
CA LYS A 14 8.87 0.29 24.51
C LYS A 14 8.90 -1.20 24.85
N ASP A 15 8.33 -1.56 25.98
CA ASP A 15 8.36 -2.90 26.57
C ASP A 15 7.06 -3.69 26.37
N GLY A 16 6.01 -3.01 25.89
CA GLY A 16 4.72 -3.62 25.59
C GLY A 16 4.72 -4.50 24.36
N LYS A 17 3.63 -5.25 24.21
CA LYS A 17 3.40 -6.15 23.08
C LYS A 17 1.97 -6.02 22.59
N GLY A 18 1.81 -6.11 21.28
CA GLY A 18 0.53 -6.04 20.63
C GLY A 18 0.27 -7.21 19.70
N THR A 19 -1.01 -7.39 19.38
CA THR A 19 -1.46 -8.28 18.30
C THR A 19 -2.51 -7.57 17.46
N VAL A 20 -2.54 -7.90 16.18
CA VAL A 20 -3.53 -7.42 15.22
C VAL A 20 -4.26 -8.60 14.57
N SER A 21 -5.56 -8.45 14.38
CA SER A 21 -6.42 -9.46 13.74
C SER A 21 -7.35 -8.81 12.73
N SER A 22 -7.68 -9.54 11.68
CA SER A 22 -8.68 -9.13 10.67
C SER A 22 -9.86 -10.09 10.63
N ALA A 23 -11.03 -9.59 10.27
CA ALA A 23 -12.23 -10.40 10.18
C ALA A 23 -12.13 -11.55 9.16
N SER A 24 -11.26 -11.42 8.15
CA SER A 24 -10.95 -12.47 7.18
C SER A 24 -10.12 -13.63 7.74
N GLY A 25 -9.51 -13.46 8.93
CA GLY A 25 -8.61 -14.44 9.53
C GLY A 25 -7.18 -14.43 8.97
N ILE A 26 -6.88 -13.64 7.94
CA ILE A 26 -5.52 -13.53 7.37
C ILE A 26 -4.52 -13.00 8.41
N LEU A 27 -4.94 -12.00 9.18
CA LEU A 27 -4.24 -11.61 10.40
C LEU A 27 -4.98 -12.24 11.58
N SER A 28 -4.32 -13.11 12.33
CA SER A 28 -4.89 -13.81 13.47
C SER A 28 -3.93 -13.72 14.66
N ASN A 29 -4.20 -12.78 15.55
CA ASN A 29 -3.31 -12.46 16.66
C ASN A 29 -1.85 -12.25 16.23
N THR A 30 -1.66 -11.65 15.06
CA THR A 30 -0.34 -11.41 14.48
C THR A 30 0.40 -10.40 15.37
N PRO A 31 1.59 -10.76 15.89
CA PRO A 31 2.30 -9.91 16.84
C PRO A 31 2.90 -8.67 16.17
N TYR A 32 2.91 -7.58 16.91
CA TYR A 32 3.69 -6.38 16.59
C TYR A 32 4.20 -5.72 17.88
N SER A 33 5.26 -4.92 17.78
CA SER A 33 5.93 -4.33 18.92
C SER A 33 6.61 -3.03 18.56
N PHE A 34 7.19 -2.33 19.53
CA PHE A 34 8.03 -1.18 19.28
C PHE A 34 9.20 -1.53 18.34
N SER A 35 9.88 -2.65 18.60
CA SER A 35 11.02 -3.07 17.79
C SER A 35 10.68 -3.47 16.36
N THR A 36 9.52 -4.07 16.10
CA THR A 36 9.07 -4.37 14.73
C THR A 36 8.68 -3.11 13.95
N ARG A 37 8.37 -2.02 14.64
CA ARG A 37 7.96 -0.76 14.03
C ARG A 37 9.13 0.23 13.85
N PHE A 38 10.03 0.33 14.81
CA PHE A 38 11.05 1.37 14.89
C PHE A 38 12.50 0.87 14.87
N GLU A 39 12.74 -0.44 15.06
CA GLU A 39 14.07 -1.02 15.21
C GLU A 39 14.38 -2.16 14.23
N ASN A 40 13.57 -2.32 13.20
CA ASN A 40 13.73 -3.34 12.15
C ASN A 40 13.77 -4.80 12.66
N ALA A 41 13.16 -5.11 13.80
CA ALA A 41 12.99 -6.48 14.23
C ALA A 41 12.05 -7.25 13.28
N PRO A 42 12.21 -8.58 13.13
CA PRO A 42 11.35 -9.37 12.27
C PRO A 42 9.90 -9.36 12.76
N GLY A 43 8.96 -9.19 11.84
CA GLY A 43 7.53 -9.11 12.12
C GLY A 43 6.86 -7.99 11.34
N THR A 44 5.56 -7.85 11.50
CA THR A 44 4.79 -6.79 10.83
C THR A 44 4.67 -5.53 11.68
N ASN A 45 4.21 -4.46 11.04
CA ASN A 45 3.93 -3.18 11.67
C ASN A 45 2.81 -2.44 10.90
N PRO A 46 2.19 -1.41 11.47
CA PRO A 46 1.11 -0.67 10.81
C PRO A 46 1.51 -0.08 9.46
N GLU A 47 2.74 0.39 9.33
CA GLU A 47 3.25 1.04 8.12
C GLU A 47 3.35 0.05 6.96
N GLU A 48 3.85 -1.16 7.22
CA GLU A 48 3.90 -2.25 6.25
C GLU A 48 2.50 -2.68 5.80
N LEU A 49 1.55 -2.76 6.72
CA LEU A 49 0.16 -3.10 6.40
C LEU A 49 -0.52 -2.03 5.53
N ILE A 50 -0.22 -0.75 5.76
CA ILE A 50 -0.69 0.35 4.90
C ILE A 50 -0.05 0.25 3.51
N ALA A 51 1.25 -0.02 3.43
CA ALA A 51 1.95 -0.21 2.15
C ALA A 51 1.37 -1.38 1.36
N ALA A 52 1.10 -2.52 2.01
CA ALA A 52 0.46 -3.68 1.38
C ALA A 52 -0.95 -3.35 0.87
N ALA A 53 -1.75 -2.64 1.66
CA ALA A 53 -3.07 -2.17 1.25
C ALA A 53 -3.00 -1.22 0.05
N HIS A 54 -2.02 -0.32 0.03
CA HIS A 54 -1.83 0.63 -1.07
C HIS A 54 -1.42 -0.09 -2.36
N ALA A 55 -0.44 -0.99 -2.30
CA ALA A 55 -0.02 -1.78 -3.46
C ALA A 55 -1.18 -2.58 -4.07
N ALA A 56 -1.97 -3.26 -3.24
CA ALA A 56 -3.12 -4.04 -3.69
C ALA A 56 -4.22 -3.15 -4.30
N CYS A 57 -4.56 -2.05 -3.64
CA CYS A 57 -5.58 -1.11 -4.10
C CYS A 57 -5.19 -0.46 -5.43
N PHE A 58 -3.93 -0.01 -5.54
CA PHE A 58 -3.41 0.57 -6.78
C PHE A 58 -3.44 -0.43 -7.95
N SER A 59 -2.99 -1.66 -7.75
CA SER A 59 -2.99 -2.70 -8.79
C SER A 59 -4.39 -2.94 -9.36
N MET A 60 -5.40 -3.00 -8.48
CA MET A 60 -6.79 -3.13 -8.91
C MET A 60 -7.31 -1.87 -9.61
N ALA A 61 -6.94 -0.70 -9.13
CA ALA A 61 -7.31 0.58 -9.76
C ALA A 61 -6.72 0.69 -11.17
N LEU A 62 -5.45 0.31 -11.35
CA LEU A 62 -4.80 0.28 -12.66
C LEU A 62 -5.49 -0.72 -13.60
N SER A 63 -5.80 -1.92 -13.12
CA SER A 63 -6.56 -2.92 -13.89
C SER A 63 -7.91 -2.36 -14.37
N ALA A 64 -8.62 -1.64 -13.49
CA ALA A 64 -9.91 -1.02 -13.84
C ALA A 64 -9.74 0.08 -14.91
N GLN A 65 -8.73 0.94 -14.77
CA GLN A 65 -8.45 1.99 -15.78
C GLN A 65 -8.09 1.39 -17.14
N LEU A 66 -7.26 0.37 -17.17
CA LEU A 66 -6.90 -0.35 -18.41
C LEU A 66 -8.13 -1.01 -19.04
N SER A 67 -8.94 -1.69 -18.23
CA SER A 67 -10.18 -2.32 -18.72
C SER A 67 -11.16 -1.30 -19.32
N GLY A 68 -11.27 -0.11 -18.74
CA GLY A 68 -12.06 1.00 -19.27
C GLY A 68 -11.56 1.50 -20.64
N ALA A 69 -10.30 1.27 -20.95
CA ALA A 69 -9.68 1.55 -22.25
C ALA A 69 -9.67 0.30 -23.19
N ASN A 70 -10.42 -0.75 -22.88
CA ASN A 70 -10.43 -2.05 -23.58
C ASN A 70 -9.06 -2.74 -23.64
N LEU A 71 -8.23 -2.51 -22.63
CA LEU A 71 -6.92 -3.14 -22.45
C LEU A 71 -6.99 -4.10 -21.27
N THR A 72 -6.59 -5.36 -21.48
CA THR A 72 -6.56 -6.37 -20.41
C THR A 72 -5.11 -6.63 -20.00
N PRO A 73 -4.71 -6.32 -18.77
CA PRO A 73 -3.37 -6.67 -18.31
C PRO A 73 -3.23 -8.18 -18.10
N GLU A 74 -2.11 -8.75 -18.51
CA GLU A 74 -1.70 -10.12 -18.15
C GLU A 74 -1.18 -10.16 -16.70
N SER A 75 -0.47 -9.10 -16.29
CA SER A 75 0.02 -8.96 -14.94
C SER A 75 0.23 -7.50 -14.57
N ILE A 76 0.05 -7.19 -13.29
CA ILE A 76 0.41 -5.93 -12.65
C ILE A 76 1.13 -6.27 -11.35
N SER A 77 2.38 -5.89 -11.25
CA SER A 77 3.18 -6.01 -10.04
C SER A 77 3.43 -4.61 -9.46
N THR A 78 3.05 -4.40 -8.22
CA THR A 78 3.21 -3.13 -7.53
C THR A 78 3.94 -3.34 -6.21
N SER A 79 5.02 -2.60 -6.01
CA SER A 79 5.69 -2.45 -4.73
C SER A 79 5.42 -1.04 -4.19
N ALA A 80 5.00 -0.93 -2.94
CA ALA A 80 4.78 0.35 -2.26
C ALA A 80 5.81 0.53 -1.16
N THR A 81 6.57 1.61 -1.21
CA THR A 81 7.50 2.01 -0.17
C THR A 81 6.92 3.21 0.58
N LEU A 82 6.58 3.01 1.84
CA LEU A 82 6.03 4.02 2.72
C LEU A 82 7.15 4.63 3.57
N THR A 83 7.21 5.95 3.63
CA THR A 83 8.15 6.69 4.46
C THR A 83 7.42 7.31 5.64
N MET A 84 7.95 7.05 6.84
CA MET A 84 7.50 7.65 8.09
C MET A 84 8.64 8.42 8.73
N GLU A 85 8.41 9.67 9.08
CA GLU A 85 9.41 10.59 9.64
C GLU A 85 8.92 11.19 10.95
N LYS A 86 9.87 11.52 11.82
CA LYS A 86 9.57 12.26 13.04
C LYS A 86 9.66 13.76 12.74
N LEU A 87 8.50 14.40 12.63
CA LEU A 87 8.36 15.84 12.46
C LEU A 87 8.07 16.52 13.82
N ASP A 88 8.01 17.86 13.82
CA ASP A 88 7.67 18.63 15.05
C ASP A 88 6.31 18.22 15.64
N ALA A 89 5.34 17.89 14.79
CA ALA A 89 4.02 17.41 15.19
C ALA A 89 3.98 15.92 15.63
N GLY A 90 5.11 15.19 15.52
CA GLY A 90 5.21 13.77 15.85
C GLY A 90 5.51 12.88 14.64
N TRP A 91 5.37 11.56 14.84
CA TRP A 91 5.58 10.57 13.76
C TRP A 91 4.51 10.73 12.67
N THR A 92 4.96 10.93 11.45
CA THR A 92 4.10 11.25 10.31
C THR A 92 4.47 10.41 9.09
N ILE A 93 3.47 9.81 8.43
CA ILE A 93 3.66 9.20 7.11
C ILE A 93 3.72 10.34 6.10
N THR A 94 4.89 10.58 5.53
CA THR A 94 5.16 11.74 4.68
C THR A 94 5.07 11.43 3.20
N ALA A 95 5.42 10.19 2.81
CA ALA A 95 5.43 9.80 1.41
C ALA A 95 5.10 8.31 1.22
N VAL A 96 4.56 7.98 0.05
CA VAL A 96 4.51 6.62 -0.49
C VAL A 96 4.99 6.64 -1.93
N HIS A 97 5.98 5.79 -2.24
CA HIS A 97 6.44 5.56 -3.60
C HIS A 97 5.92 4.24 -4.13
N LEU A 98 5.33 4.25 -5.32
CA LEU A 98 4.82 3.08 -6.02
C LEU A 98 5.75 2.71 -7.18
N ASP A 99 6.38 1.55 -7.12
CA ASP A 99 7.08 0.94 -8.24
C ASP A 99 6.16 -0.08 -8.90
N VAL A 100 5.85 0.14 -10.17
CA VAL A 100 4.85 -0.62 -10.94
C VAL A 100 5.47 -1.20 -12.18
N ALA A 101 5.29 -2.48 -12.41
CA ALA A 101 5.59 -3.17 -13.65
C ALA A 101 4.34 -3.89 -14.14
N ALA A 102 3.91 -3.64 -15.36
CA ALA A 102 2.72 -4.25 -15.91
C ALA A 102 2.94 -4.76 -17.33
N ARG A 103 2.47 -5.99 -17.60
CA ARG A 103 2.40 -6.54 -18.93
C ARG A 103 0.97 -6.38 -19.45
N VAL A 104 0.82 -5.55 -20.49
CA VAL A 104 -0.48 -5.21 -21.05
C VAL A 104 -0.41 -5.35 -22.58
N PRO A 105 -0.78 -6.51 -23.13
CA PRO A 105 -0.80 -6.68 -24.58
C PRO A 105 -1.65 -5.61 -25.26
N LYS A 106 -1.18 -5.12 -26.41
CA LYS A 106 -1.83 -4.08 -27.24
C LYS A 106 -1.86 -2.68 -26.63
N ALA A 107 -1.34 -2.44 -25.42
CA ALA A 107 -1.21 -1.10 -24.89
C ALA A 107 -0.01 -0.39 -25.54
N ASP A 108 -0.21 0.86 -25.92
CA ASP A 108 0.90 1.77 -26.16
C ASP A 108 1.32 2.48 -24.85
N GLN A 109 2.48 3.10 -24.87
CA GLN A 109 3.03 3.76 -23.67
C GLN A 109 2.16 4.92 -23.18
N ALA A 110 1.53 5.67 -24.09
CA ALA A 110 0.70 6.82 -23.73
C ALA A 110 -0.60 6.40 -23.03
N ALA A 111 -1.28 5.37 -23.57
CA ALA A 111 -2.48 4.82 -22.95
C ALA A 111 -2.16 4.22 -21.56
N PHE A 112 -1.04 3.50 -21.45
CA PHE A 112 -0.60 2.95 -20.18
C PHE A 112 -0.28 4.03 -19.15
N ASN A 113 0.47 5.07 -19.52
CA ASN A 113 0.81 6.18 -18.63
C ASN A 113 -0.44 6.91 -18.13
N THR A 114 -1.41 7.16 -19.01
CA THR A 114 -2.69 7.78 -18.64
C THR A 114 -3.46 6.92 -17.64
N ALA A 115 -3.54 5.62 -17.87
CA ALA A 115 -4.20 4.69 -16.95
C ALA A 115 -3.50 4.65 -15.59
N ALA A 116 -2.16 4.64 -15.57
CA ALA A 116 -1.38 4.61 -14.34
C ALA A 116 -1.54 5.90 -13.50
N GLU A 117 -1.52 7.08 -14.12
CA GLU A 117 -1.76 8.36 -13.43
C GLU A 117 -3.19 8.47 -12.88
N ASN A 118 -4.18 8.03 -13.65
CA ASN A 118 -5.57 7.97 -13.19
C ASN A 118 -5.74 7.00 -12.01
N ALA A 119 -5.07 5.85 -12.06
CA ALA A 119 -5.07 4.89 -10.96
C ALA A 119 -4.41 5.47 -9.70
N LYS A 120 -3.28 6.16 -9.84
CA LYS A 120 -2.57 6.81 -8.73
C LYS A 120 -3.45 7.82 -7.99
N SER A 121 -4.14 8.67 -8.72
CA SER A 121 -5.03 9.69 -8.14
C SER A 121 -6.39 9.12 -7.71
N GLY A 122 -6.87 8.09 -8.38
CA GLY A 122 -8.20 7.51 -8.18
C GLY A 122 -8.27 6.42 -7.12
N CYS A 123 -7.15 5.77 -6.78
CA CYS A 123 -7.10 4.70 -5.79
C CYS A 123 -7.61 5.20 -4.42
N PRO A 124 -8.60 4.51 -3.81
CA PRO A 124 -9.13 4.90 -2.50
C PRO A 124 -8.08 5.04 -1.39
N VAL A 125 -7.04 4.20 -1.38
CA VAL A 125 -5.96 4.32 -0.40
C VAL A 125 -5.12 5.57 -0.67
N SER A 126 -4.80 5.88 -1.93
CA SER A 126 -4.14 7.16 -2.27
C SER A 126 -4.93 8.36 -1.79
N LYS A 127 -6.26 8.33 -1.93
CA LYS A 127 -7.13 9.45 -1.52
C LYS A 127 -7.22 9.66 -0.01
N VAL A 128 -7.10 8.59 0.78
CA VAL A 128 -7.20 8.67 2.25
C VAL A 128 -5.90 9.07 2.91
N LEU A 129 -4.76 8.83 2.27
CA LEU A 129 -3.44 9.16 2.80
C LEU A 129 -3.12 10.64 2.58
N LYS A 130 -2.78 11.35 3.65
CA LYS A 130 -2.20 12.70 3.61
C LYS A 130 -0.70 12.65 3.35
N ALA A 131 -0.26 11.90 2.36
CA ALA A 131 1.14 11.69 2.05
C ALA A 131 1.40 12.05 0.59
N GLN A 132 2.62 12.41 0.26
CA GLN A 132 3.03 12.59 -1.12
C GLN A 132 3.09 11.23 -1.80
N ILE A 133 2.32 11.03 -2.87
CA ILE A 133 2.32 9.79 -3.65
C ILE A 133 3.12 10.01 -4.93
N THR A 134 4.22 9.28 -5.06
CA THR A 134 5.03 9.24 -6.28
C THR A 134 4.98 7.87 -6.93
N MET A 135 5.31 7.76 -8.21
CA MET A 135 5.20 6.51 -8.94
C MET A 135 6.23 6.42 -10.07
N ASN A 136 6.81 5.24 -10.21
CA ASN A 136 7.47 4.78 -11.43
C ASN A 136 6.62 3.65 -12.02
N ALA A 137 6.10 3.83 -13.23
CA ALA A 137 5.30 2.81 -13.89
C ALA A 137 5.97 2.40 -15.21
N ARG A 138 6.20 1.10 -15.37
CA ARG A 138 6.82 0.50 -16.55
C ARG A 138 5.83 -0.42 -17.26
N LEU A 139 5.67 -0.21 -18.57
CA LEU A 139 5.01 -1.15 -19.46
C LEU A 139 6.04 -2.17 -19.94
N GLU A 140 5.82 -3.44 -19.61
CA GLU A 140 6.64 -4.55 -20.05
C GLU A 140 6.09 -5.14 -21.35
N LYS A 141 6.98 -5.60 -22.24
CA LYS A 141 6.62 -6.24 -23.50
C LYS A 141 6.37 -7.74 -23.33
#